data_1532d176d61b2e1589d08bb983661ac1
#
_entry.id   1532d176d61b2e1589d08bb983661ac1
#
_cell.length_a   1.000
_cell.length_b   1.000
_cell.length_c   1.000
_cell.angle_alpha   90.00
_cell.angle_beta   90.00
_cell.angle_gamma   90.00
#
_symmetry.space_group_name_H-M   'P 1'
#
loop_
_entity.id
_entity.type
_entity.pdbx_description
1 polymer ?
#
loop_
_entity_poly.entity_id
_entity_poly.type
_entity_poly.pdbx_seq_one_letter_code
_entity_poly.pdbx_strand_id
1 'polypeptide(L)'
;MHLTTDEERRALKTGFRVLVQHAGGLEAAAAASRLNKTHLAVSYDQEAKDRFPALDVVADLERAAGVPVVTKLLAGMHGLALVHVEPISGCAISAIAAVGQNSSEVFAAFGRAVADGAITDGERAVLRREMLDLV
;
A
#
# COMPACT_ATOMS: atom_id res chain seq x y z
N MET A 1 16.53 -3.67 21.44
CA MET A 1 15.16 -4.20 21.42
C MET A 1 14.46 -3.58 20.20
N HIS A 2 13.99 -4.40 19.26
CA HIS A 2 13.22 -3.91 18.11
C HIS A 2 11.73 -3.92 18.48
N LEU A 3 11.00 -2.87 18.12
CA LEU A 3 9.53 -2.84 18.29
C LEU A 3 8.83 -3.64 17.19
N THR A 4 9.46 -3.71 16.00
CA THR A 4 8.97 -4.50 14.87
C THR A 4 9.20 -5.99 15.13
N THR A 5 8.18 -6.80 15.00
CA THR A 5 8.24 -8.25 15.18
C THR A 5 9.02 -8.94 14.04
N ASP A 6 9.47 -10.17 14.27
CA ASP A 6 10.14 -10.95 13.21
C ASP A 6 9.21 -11.26 12.04
N GLU A 7 7.90 -11.41 12.30
CA GLU A 7 6.89 -11.62 11.27
C GLU A 7 6.72 -10.37 10.38
N GLU A 8 6.59 -9.19 10.99
CA GLU A 8 6.53 -7.92 10.27
C GLU A 8 7.79 -7.67 9.43
N ARG A 9 8.97 -7.98 9.98
CA ARG A 9 10.24 -7.85 9.25
C ARG A 9 10.28 -8.78 8.03
N ARG A 10 9.80 -10.01 8.16
CA ARG A 10 9.68 -10.95 7.02
C ARG A 10 8.66 -10.46 5.99
N ALA A 11 7.52 -9.94 6.44
CA ALA A 11 6.52 -9.35 5.56
C ALA A 11 7.07 -8.18 4.75
N LEU A 12 7.82 -7.26 5.39
CA LEU A 12 8.47 -6.14 4.71
C LEU A 12 9.49 -6.61 3.65
N LYS A 13 10.31 -7.61 3.96
CA LYS A 13 11.27 -8.19 3.00
C LYS A 13 10.56 -8.84 1.81
N THR A 14 9.49 -9.58 2.08
CA THR A 14 8.65 -10.19 1.04
C THR A 14 8.00 -9.11 0.18
N GLY A 15 7.44 -8.07 0.78
CA GLY A 15 6.87 -6.93 0.07
C GLY A 15 7.89 -6.21 -0.79
N PHE A 16 9.11 -5.99 -0.30
CA PHE A 16 10.17 -5.38 -1.10
C PHE A 16 10.59 -6.27 -2.28
N ARG A 17 10.64 -7.58 -2.10
CA ARG A 17 10.88 -8.52 -3.21
C ARG A 17 9.79 -8.42 -4.28
N VAL A 18 8.52 -8.36 -3.87
CA VAL A 18 7.38 -8.17 -4.78
C VAL A 18 7.49 -6.83 -5.50
N LEU A 19 7.86 -5.75 -4.81
CA LEU A 19 8.08 -4.44 -5.39
C LEU A 19 9.17 -4.47 -6.49
N VAL A 20 10.31 -5.12 -6.23
CA VAL A 20 11.38 -5.31 -7.22
C VAL A 20 10.87 -6.05 -8.47
N GLN A 21 10.00 -7.06 -8.30
CA GLN A 21 9.38 -7.78 -9.42
C GLN A 21 8.43 -6.85 -10.21
N HIS A 22 7.61 -6.06 -9.55
CA HIS A 22 6.73 -5.07 -10.20
C HIS A 22 7.50 -3.98 -10.94
N ALA A 23 8.67 -3.59 -10.44
CA ALA A 23 9.57 -2.65 -11.12
C ALA A 23 10.30 -3.26 -12.34
N GLY A 24 9.99 -4.49 -12.73
CA GLY A 24 10.59 -5.17 -13.88
C GLY A 24 11.80 -6.05 -13.55
N GLY A 25 11.99 -6.41 -12.28
CA GLY A 25 13.08 -7.27 -11.80
C GLY A 25 14.33 -6.48 -11.38
N LEU A 26 15.39 -7.20 -10.99
CA LEU A 26 16.60 -6.61 -10.40
C LEU A 26 17.32 -5.61 -11.31
N GLU A 27 17.32 -5.83 -12.62
CA GLU A 27 18.00 -4.92 -13.56
C GLU A 27 17.25 -3.59 -13.69
N ALA A 28 15.95 -3.67 -13.92
CA ALA A 28 15.11 -2.49 -14.01
C ALA A 28 15.07 -1.71 -12.68
N ALA A 29 14.96 -2.42 -11.55
CA ALA A 29 15.00 -1.81 -10.22
C ALA A 29 16.35 -1.13 -9.93
N ALA A 30 17.47 -1.71 -10.36
CA ALA A 30 18.77 -1.08 -10.22
C ALA A 30 18.91 0.17 -11.10
N ALA A 31 18.31 0.16 -12.29
CA ALA A 31 18.29 1.34 -13.15
C ALA A 31 17.36 2.45 -12.63
N ALA A 32 16.30 2.09 -11.92
CA ALA A 32 15.32 3.03 -11.36
C ALA A 32 15.71 3.59 -9.98
N SER A 33 16.76 3.06 -9.35
CA SER A 33 17.21 3.47 -8.01
C SER A 33 18.73 3.69 -7.96
N ARG A 34 19.22 4.23 -6.84
CA ARG A 34 20.67 4.42 -6.61
C ARG A 34 21.40 3.14 -6.18
N LEU A 35 20.70 2.02 -5.99
CA LEU A 35 21.30 0.76 -5.55
C LEU A 35 21.62 -0.14 -6.73
N ASN A 36 22.73 -0.89 -6.61
CA ASN A 36 23.04 -1.96 -7.55
C ASN A 36 22.26 -3.25 -7.25
N LYS A 37 22.26 -4.20 -8.19
CA LYS A 37 21.54 -5.48 -8.10
C LYS A 37 21.86 -6.26 -6.81
N THR A 38 23.12 -6.29 -6.41
CA THR A 38 23.58 -7.01 -5.21
C THR A 38 22.98 -6.43 -3.95
N HIS A 39 23.01 -5.11 -3.79
CA HIS A 39 22.41 -4.45 -2.63
C HIS A 39 20.88 -4.59 -2.59
N LEU A 40 20.21 -4.54 -3.74
CA LEU A 40 18.77 -4.80 -3.83
C LEU A 40 18.46 -6.24 -3.41
N ALA A 41 19.19 -7.24 -3.91
CA ALA A 41 19.00 -8.64 -3.57
C ALA A 41 19.17 -8.90 -2.07
N VAL A 42 20.21 -8.36 -1.45
CA VAL A 42 20.46 -8.47 -0.01
C VAL A 42 19.33 -7.81 0.81
N SER A 43 18.72 -6.74 0.31
CA SER A 43 17.67 -6.02 1.04
C SER A 43 16.38 -6.83 1.22
N TYR A 44 16.08 -7.82 0.37
CA TYR A 44 14.94 -8.73 0.55
C TYR A 44 15.35 -10.16 0.94
N ASP A 45 16.63 -10.43 1.14
CA ASP A 45 17.11 -11.71 1.64
C ASP A 45 16.65 -11.91 3.09
N GLN A 46 15.95 -13.01 3.34
CA GLN A 46 15.42 -13.33 4.68
C GLN A 46 16.52 -13.64 5.70
N GLU A 47 17.68 -14.13 5.25
CA GLU A 47 18.83 -14.43 6.12
C GLU A 47 19.58 -13.15 6.54
N ALA A 48 19.53 -12.11 5.73
CA ALA A 48 20.13 -10.81 6.03
C ALA A 48 19.22 -9.95 6.93
N LYS A 49 18.91 -10.43 8.14
CA LYS A 49 17.83 -9.93 9.03
C LYS A 49 17.81 -8.41 9.24
N ASP A 50 18.97 -7.76 9.31
CA ASP A 50 19.09 -6.32 9.59
C ASP A 50 19.30 -5.46 8.33
N ARG A 51 19.25 -6.06 7.15
CA ARG A 51 19.40 -5.36 5.88
C ARG A 51 18.04 -5.05 5.29
N PHE A 52 17.71 -3.75 5.24
CA PHE A 52 16.49 -3.23 4.63
C PHE A 52 16.87 -2.16 3.59
N PRO A 53 16.02 -1.93 2.57
CA PRO A 53 16.25 -0.83 1.64
C PRO A 53 16.06 0.51 2.34
N ALA A 54 16.77 1.53 1.86
CA ALA A 54 16.52 2.89 2.30
C ALA A 54 15.17 3.40 1.78
N LEU A 55 14.54 4.32 2.49
CA LEU A 55 13.19 4.83 2.16
C LEU A 55 13.13 5.49 0.78
N ASP A 56 14.18 6.19 0.37
CA ASP A 56 14.30 6.80 -0.96
C ASP A 56 14.26 5.75 -2.08
N VAL A 57 14.93 4.60 -1.87
CA VAL A 57 14.92 3.48 -2.81
C VAL A 57 13.53 2.87 -2.92
N VAL A 58 12.82 2.71 -1.79
CA VAL A 58 11.43 2.23 -1.81
C VAL A 58 10.55 3.20 -2.61
N ALA A 59 10.65 4.51 -2.34
CA ALA A 59 9.86 5.52 -3.04
C ALA A 59 10.14 5.55 -4.56
N ASP A 60 11.40 5.43 -4.98
CA ASP A 60 11.78 5.38 -6.39
C ASP A 60 11.19 4.14 -7.09
N LEU A 61 11.29 2.98 -6.44
CA LEU A 61 10.78 1.73 -7.00
C LEU A 61 9.24 1.68 -7.02
N GLU A 62 8.55 2.22 -6.02
CA GLU A 62 7.08 2.32 -6.02
C GLU A 62 6.58 3.25 -7.13
N ARG A 63 7.29 4.36 -7.40
CA ARG A 63 7.00 5.24 -8.54
C ARG A 63 7.23 4.51 -9.88
N ALA A 64 8.35 3.79 -10.01
CA ALA A 64 8.66 3.02 -11.21
C ALA A 64 7.66 1.88 -11.47
N ALA A 65 7.23 1.21 -10.41
CA ALA A 65 6.25 0.12 -10.46
C ALA A 65 4.80 0.61 -10.60
N GLY A 66 4.50 1.87 -10.25
CA GLY A 66 3.15 2.42 -10.23
C GLY A 66 2.26 1.87 -9.10
N VAL A 67 2.84 1.14 -8.13
CA VAL A 67 2.10 0.50 -7.02
C VAL A 67 2.83 0.67 -5.69
N PRO A 68 2.16 1.15 -4.62
CA PRO A 68 2.77 1.39 -3.31
C PRO A 68 2.77 0.13 -2.43
N VAL A 69 3.53 -0.90 -2.82
CA VAL A 69 3.54 -2.22 -2.15
C VAL A 69 4.03 -2.14 -0.71
N VAL A 70 5.20 -1.56 -0.48
CA VAL A 70 5.82 -1.46 0.85
C VAL A 70 5.10 -0.41 1.69
N THR A 71 4.69 0.70 1.07
CA THR A 71 3.91 1.75 1.74
C THR A 71 2.57 1.22 2.26
N LYS A 72 1.87 0.36 1.51
CA LYS A 72 0.65 -0.34 1.98
C LYS A 72 0.92 -1.24 3.18
N LEU A 73 2.02 -1.98 3.19
CA LEU A 73 2.39 -2.83 4.31
C LEU A 73 2.68 -2.00 5.57
N LEU A 74 3.45 -0.92 5.43
CA LEU A 74 3.75 -0.02 6.54
C LEU A 74 2.47 0.64 7.10
N ALA A 75 1.59 1.12 6.23
CA ALA A 75 0.29 1.67 6.65
C ALA A 75 -0.53 0.63 7.43
N GLY A 76 -0.61 -0.61 6.93
CA GLY A 76 -1.31 -1.71 7.60
C GLY A 76 -0.76 -2.05 8.97
N MET A 77 0.57 -2.00 9.18
CA MET A 77 1.20 -2.21 10.49
C MET A 77 0.79 -1.15 11.53
N HIS A 78 0.38 0.03 11.07
CA HIS A 78 -0.14 1.12 11.91
C HIS A 78 -1.67 1.16 11.97
N GLY A 79 -2.37 0.17 11.42
CA GLY A 79 -3.84 0.16 11.35
C GLY A 79 -4.42 1.24 10.42
N LEU A 80 -3.61 1.71 9.45
CA LEU A 80 -4.01 2.72 8.47
C LEU A 80 -4.30 2.08 7.11
N ALA A 81 -5.24 2.67 6.36
CA ALA A 81 -5.50 2.35 4.96
C ALA A 81 -5.00 3.50 4.07
N LEU A 82 -4.51 3.16 2.87
CA LEU A 82 -4.16 4.15 1.85
C LEU A 82 -5.37 4.43 0.98
N VAL A 83 -5.64 5.70 0.74
CA VAL A 83 -6.64 6.16 -0.21
C VAL A 83 -5.89 6.78 -1.39
N HIS A 84 -6.23 6.34 -2.60
CA HIS A 84 -5.68 6.96 -3.80
C HIS A 84 -6.28 8.35 -3.95
N VAL A 85 -5.40 9.35 -4.03
CA VAL A 85 -5.80 10.72 -4.30
C VAL A 85 -5.24 11.08 -5.68
N GLU A 86 -6.15 11.28 -6.65
CA GLU A 86 -5.74 11.79 -7.97
C GLU A 86 -4.96 13.09 -7.79
N PRO A 87 -3.80 13.25 -8.47
CA PRO A 87 -3.08 14.51 -8.44
C PRO A 87 -3.95 15.61 -9.04
N ILE A 88 -4.48 16.47 -8.17
CA ILE A 88 -5.42 17.49 -8.57
C ILE A 88 -4.66 18.65 -9.20
N SER A 89 -4.88 18.83 -10.49
CA SER A 89 -4.70 20.10 -11.17
C SER A 89 -5.86 21.03 -10.77
N GLY A 90 -5.83 21.52 -9.52
CA GLY A 90 -6.90 22.35 -8.98
C GLY A 90 -6.81 22.54 -7.47
N CYS A 91 -7.64 23.37 -6.91
CA CYS A 91 -7.63 23.73 -5.49
C CYS A 91 -7.66 22.51 -4.56
N ALA A 92 -6.77 22.46 -3.56
CA ALA A 92 -6.70 21.39 -2.55
C ALA A 92 -8.05 21.12 -1.84
N ILE A 93 -8.96 22.09 -1.84
CA ILE A 93 -10.30 21.99 -1.27
C ILE A 93 -11.17 20.99 -2.04
N SER A 94 -11.06 20.93 -3.39
CA SER A 94 -11.83 19.96 -4.19
C SER A 94 -11.37 18.53 -4.00
N ALA A 95 -10.09 18.32 -3.69
CA ALA A 95 -9.53 17.01 -3.33
C ALA A 95 -10.08 16.48 -2.01
N ILE A 96 -10.04 17.33 -1.00
CA ILE A 96 -10.57 17.00 0.33
C ILE A 96 -12.09 16.74 0.22
N ALA A 97 -12.81 17.50 -0.60
CA ALA A 97 -14.23 17.29 -0.83
C ALA A 97 -14.53 15.95 -1.53
N ALA A 98 -13.74 15.55 -2.54
CA ALA A 98 -13.89 14.27 -3.23
C ALA A 98 -13.61 13.07 -2.29
N VAL A 99 -12.54 13.14 -1.49
CA VAL A 99 -12.24 12.13 -0.46
C VAL A 99 -13.35 12.07 0.58
N GLY A 100 -13.89 13.20 0.99
CA GLY A 100 -15.01 13.28 1.94
C GLY A 100 -16.30 12.68 1.38
N GLN A 101 -16.61 12.91 0.12
CA GLN A 101 -17.79 12.33 -0.55
C GLN A 101 -17.68 10.81 -0.66
N ASN A 102 -16.57 10.29 -1.20
CA ASN A 102 -16.35 8.85 -1.33
C ASN A 102 -16.38 8.13 0.02
N SER A 103 -15.78 8.73 1.05
CA SER A 103 -15.83 8.18 2.42
C SER A 103 -17.26 8.16 2.98
N SER A 104 -18.05 9.21 2.75
CA SER A 104 -19.43 9.27 3.24
C SER A 104 -20.36 8.26 2.54
N GLU A 105 -20.13 7.93 1.27
CA GLU A 105 -20.88 6.90 0.55
C GLU A 105 -20.60 5.50 1.12
N VAL A 106 -19.33 5.19 1.44
CA VAL A 106 -18.95 3.94 2.12
C VAL A 106 -19.56 3.85 3.51
N PHE A 107 -19.49 4.92 4.30
CA PHE A 107 -20.11 4.93 5.63
C PHE A 107 -21.65 4.82 5.56
N ALA A 108 -22.30 5.43 4.58
CA ALA A 108 -23.73 5.30 4.36
C ALA A 108 -24.11 3.88 3.91
N ALA A 109 -23.32 3.24 3.05
CA ALA A 109 -23.53 1.84 2.63
C ALA A 109 -23.35 0.89 3.81
N PHE A 110 -22.30 1.10 4.61
CA PHE A 110 -22.07 0.32 5.82
C PHE A 110 -23.19 0.51 6.84
N GLY A 111 -23.63 1.75 7.08
CA GLY A 111 -24.74 2.06 8.00
C GLY A 111 -26.06 1.39 7.59
N ARG A 112 -26.34 1.28 6.29
CA ARG A 112 -27.51 0.55 5.77
C ARG A 112 -27.38 -0.95 5.99
N ALA A 113 -26.19 -1.53 5.71
CA ALA A 113 -25.93 -2.96 5.84
C ALA A 113 -25.95 -3.45 7.30
N VAL A 114 -25.75 -2.58 8.29
CA VAL A 114 -25.72 -2.95 9.72
C VAL A 114 -27.01 -2.55 10.46
N ALA A 115 -27.91 -1.82 9.81
CA ALA A 115 -29.11 -1.29 10.43
C ALA A 115 -30.09 -2.38 10.95
N ASP A 116 -30.09 -3.55 10.37
CA ASP A 116 -30.91 -4.71 10.77
C ASP A 116 -30.12 -5.78 11.57
N GLY A 117 -28.84 -5.53 11.86
CA GLY A 117 -27.99 -6.39 12.68
C GLY A 117 -27.45 -7.64 11.95
N ALA A 118 -27.67 -7.78 10.64
CA ALA A 118 -27.17 -8.89 9.84
C ALA A 118 -26.71 -8.39 8.47
N ILE A 119 -25.47 -8.66 8.09
CA ILE A 119 -24.95 -8.32 6.76
C ILE A 119 -25.29 -9.45 5.79
N THR A 120 -26.19 -9.21 4.87
CA THR A 120 -26.56 -10.15 3.81
C THR A 120 -25.45 -10.28 2.76
N ASP A 121 -25.47 -11.35 1.97
CA ASP A 121 -24.47 -11.55 0.89
C ASP A 121 -24.55 -10.47 -0.20
N GLY A 122 -25.74 -9.92 -0.45
CA GLY A 122 -25.93 -8.79 -1.36
C GLY A 122 -25.26 -7.51 -0.84
N GLU A 123 -25.41 -7.21 0.44
CA GLU A 123 -24.78 -6.05 1.09
C GLU A 123 -23.26 -6.19 1.18
N ARG A 124 -22.75 -7.40 1.39
CA ARG A 124 -21.31 -7.68 1.29
C ARG A 124 -20.76 -7.40 -0.10
N ALA A 125 -21.49 -7.75 -1.14
CA ALA A 125 -21.08 -7.49 -2.52
C ALA A 125 -21.05 -5.98 -2.82
N VAL A 126 -22.05 -5.22 -2.34
CA VAL A 126 -22.08 -3.75 -2.46
C VAL A 126 -20.94 -3.12 -1.69
N LEU A 127 -20.74 -3.46 -0.41
CA LEU A 127 -19.65 -2.96 0.42
C LEU A 127 -18.28 -3.24 -0.20
N ARG A 128 -18.07 -4.44 -0.74
CA ARG A 128 -16.83 -4.80 -1.42
C ARG A 128 -16.60 -3.95 -2.66
N ARG A 129 -17.64 -3.68 -3.44
CA ARG A 129 -17.57 -2.83 -4.63
C ARG A 129 -17.23 -1.39 -4.26
N GLU A 130 -17.95 -0.78 -3.32
CA GLU A 130 -17.70 0.58 -2.83
C GLU A 130 -16.30 0.72 -2.22
N MET A 131 -15.80 -0.31 -1.52
CA MET A 131 -14.44 -0.34 -0.99
C MET A 131 -13.38 -0.48 -2.09
N LEU A 132 -13.67 -1.15 -3.19
CA LEU A 132 -12.76 -1.29 -4.33
C LEU A 132 -12.72 -0.02 -5.18
N ASP A 133 -13.81 0.72 -5.26
CA ASP A 133 -13.89 2.01 -5.97
C ASP A 133 -13.18 3.14 -5.18
N LEU A 134 -12.81 2.91 -3.90
CA LEU A 134 -11.96 3.79 -3.08
C LEU A 134 -10.45 3.57 -3.28
N VAL A 135 -10.05 2.55 -4.02
CA VAL A 135 -8.65 2.16 -4.27
C VAL A 135 -8.28 2.41 -5.72
#